data_4f4ca351c7faf79a9cf9e9df1bd82bc8
#
_entry.id   4f4ca351c7faf79a9cf9e9df1bd82bc8
#
_cell.length_a   1.000
_cell.length_b   1.000
_cell.length_c   1.000
_cell.angle_alpha   90.00
_cell.angle_beta   90.00
_cell.angle_gamma   90.00
#
_symmetry.space_group_name_H-M   'P 1'
#
loop_
_entity.id
_entity.type
_entity.pdbx_description
1 polymer ?
#
loop_
_entity_poly.entity_id
_entity_poly.type
_entity_poly.pdbx_seq_one_letter_code
_entity_poly.pdbx_strand_id
1 'polypeptide(L)'
;TYDEDCLFLNVFAPDTAREGDKLPVLVYIHGGGFTGGCGHEKHFDGPVWPTKGVIGVTLNYRLGPMGFICLPELKEEAGFTGNYGLYDQMTAIRWVKDNIEAFGGDPDNITIMGQSAGAMSVQQHCLSPLTDGLFHRAIMSSGGGVSKLMTPASPEKFYDFWHAVMANCGCKTLAEFRAVSPD
;
A
#
# COMPACT_ATOMS: atom_id res chain seq x y z
N THR A 1 -15.13 0.22 11.01
CA THR A 1 -14.30 -0.05 12.19
C THR A 1 -12.87 0.26 11.78
N TYR A 2 -12.18 1.04 12.57
CA TYR A 2 -10.75 1.29 12.43
C TYR A 2 -10.03 0.42 13.45
N ASP A 3 -8.85 -0.10 13.09
CA ASP A 3 -8.00 -0.90 13.97
C ASP A 3 -6.56 -0.71 13.54
N GLU A 4 -5.63 -0.65 14.50
CA GLU A 4 -4.20 -0.60 14.18
C GLU A 4 -3.68 -1.93 13.63
N ASP A 5 -4.30 -3.05 14.02
CA ASP A 5 -4.08 -4.35 13.39
C ASP A 5 -4.87 -4.45 12.08
N CYS A 6 -4.39 -3.74 11.05
CA CYS A 6 -5.08 -3.54 9.77
C CYS A 6 -4.33 -4.07 8.55
N LEU A 7 -3.10 -4.56 8.71
CA LEU A 7 -2.25 -4.97 7.59
C LEU A 7 -2.58 -6.39 7.12
N PHE A 8 -3.70 -6.52 6.42
CA PHE A 8 -4.20 -7.76 5.83
C PHE A 8 -4.21 -7.68 4.31
N LEU A 9 -4.14 -8.83 3.69
CA LEU A 9 -4.42 -9.01 2.28
C LEU A 9 -5.42 -10.16 2.07
N ASN A 10 -6.10 -10.15 0.94
CA ASN A 10 -6.99 -11.23 0.52
C ASN A 10 -6.47 -11.81 -0.78
N VAL A 11 -6.53 -13.13 -0.92
CA VAL A 11 -6.22 -13.84 -2.15
C VAL A 11 -7.49 -14.50 -2.67
N PHE A 12 -7.87 -14.17 -3.89
CA PHE A 12 -9.01 -14.74 -4.60
C PHE A 12 -8.48 -15.61 -5.74
N ALA A 13 -8.49 -16.91 -5.55
CA ALA A 13 -8.03 -17.89 -6.53
C ALA A 13 -9.21 -18.74 -7.04
N PRO A 14 -9.16 -19.29 -8.29
CA PRO A 14 -10.11 -20.28 -8.72
C PRO A 14 -10.11 -21.51 -7.79
N ASP A 15 -11.27 -22.10 -7.51
CA ASP A 15 -11.39 -23.30 -6.66
C ASP A 15 -10.58 -24.49 -7.20
N THR A 16 -10.33 -24.47 -8.51
CA THR A 16 -9.54 -25.50 -9.21
C THR A 16 -8.06 -25.22 -9.21
N ALA A 17 -7.62 -24.04 -8.77
CA ALA A 17 -6.20 -23.66 -8.81
C ALA A 17 -5.34 -24.60 -7.96
N ARG A 18 -4.18 -24.95 -8.50
CA ARG A 18 -3.19 -25.81 -7.82
C ARG A 18 -1.81 -25.20 -7.98
N GLU A 19 -0.95 -25.51 -7.06
CA GLU A 19 0.48 -25.17 -7.15
C GLU A 19 1.04 -25.64 -8.51
N GLY A 20 1.74 -24.74 -9.21
CA GLY A 20 2.30 -24.99 -10.53
C GLY A 20 1.41 -24.61 -11.71
N ASP A 21 0.15 -24.20 -11.54
CA ASP A 21 -0.75 -23.79 -12.63
C ASP A 21 -0.32 -22.50 -13.35
N LYS A 22 0.49 -21.68 -12.67
CA LYS A 22 1.05 -20.42 -13.21
C LYS A 22 -0.01 -19.45 -13.73
N LEU A 23 -1.07 -19.28 -12.96
CA LEU A 23 -2.12 -18.30 -13.28
C LEU A 23 -1.58 -16.87 -13.14
N PRO A 24 -1.99 -15.93 -14.02
CA PRO A 24 -1.63 -14.54 -13.89
C PRO A 24 -2.18 -13.94 -12.57
N VAL A 25 -1.42 -13.06 -11.96
CA VAL A 25 -1.74 -12.44 -10.67
C VAL A 25 -1.98 -10.95 -10.83
N LEU A 26 -3.09 -10.45 -10.27
CA LEU A 26 -3.42 -9.03 -10.21
C LEU A 26 -3.49 -8.57 -8.76
N VAL A 27 -2.59 -7.67 -8.37
CA VAL A 27 -2.57 -7.05 -7.05
C VAL A 27 -3.19 -5.66 -7.14
N TYR A 28 -4.31 -5.47 -6.45
CA TYR A 28 -5.04 -4.19 -6.44
C TYR A 28 -4.72 -3.37 -5.21
N ILE A 29 -4.33 -2.12 -5.44
CA ILE A 29 -4.08 -1.10 -4.41
C ILE A 29 -5.24 -0.10 -4.45
N HIS A 30 -6.00 -0.03 -3.36
CA HIS A 30 -7.18 0.84 -3.28
C HIS A 30 -6.81 2.33 -3.25
N GLY A 31 -7.76 3.18 -3.64
CA GLY A 31 -7.67 4.63 -3.57
C GLY A 31 -8.12 5.18 -2.21
N GLY A 32 -8.72 6.39 -2.23
CA GLY A 32 -9.25 7.04 -1.03
C GLY A 32 -8.36 8.16 -0.49
N GLY A 33 -7.55 8.80 -1.37
CA GLY A 33 -6.77 9.99 -1.03
C GLY A 33 -5.69 9.75 0.04
N PHE A 34 -5.26 8.52 0.27
CA PHE A 34 -4.35 8.11 1.34
C PHE A 34 -4.92 8.30 2.76
N THR A 35 -6.20 8.61 2.90
CA THR A 35 -6.87 8.86 4.18
C THR A 35 -8.03 7.93 4.46
N GLY A 36 -8.48 7.17 3.47
CA GLY A 36 -9.59 6.22 3.57
C GLY A 36 -9.42 5.08 2.56
N GLY A 37 -10.34 4.12 2.62
CA GLY A 37 -10.35 2.94 1.76
C GLY A 37 -9.91 1.66 2.47
N CYS A 38 -10.14 0.54 1.83
CA CYS A 38 -9.70 -0.78 2.31
C CYS A 38 -9.69 -1.80 1.17
N GLY A 39 -9.07 -2.94 1.39
CA GLY A 39 -9.02 -4.07 0.46
C GLY A 39 -10.36 -4.84 0.30
N HIS A 40 -11.43 -4.40 0.96
CA HIS A 40 -12.77 -5.03 0.92
C HIS A 40 -13.82 -4.16 0.20
N GLU A 41 -13.39 -3.14 -0.52
CA GLU A 41 -14.32 -2.24 -1.21
C GLU A 41 -15.06 -2.97 -2.34
N LYS A 42 -16.40 -2.78 -2.37
CA LYS A 42 -17.28 -3.48 -3.31
C LYS A 42 -17.02 -3.19 -4.79
N HIS A 43 -16.43 -2.05 -5.11
CA HIS A 43 -16.11 -1.68 -6.48
C HIS A 43 -14.88 -2.40 -7.03
N PHE A 44 -14.12 -3.10 -6.19
CA PHE A 44 -13.11 -4.04 -6.64
C PHE A 44 -13.64 -5.46 -6.45
N ASP A 45 -14.12 -6.04 -7.55
CA ASP A 45 -14.73 -7.37 -7.58
C ASP A 45 -13.68 -8.49 -7.52
N GLY A 46 -12.99 -8.60 -6.37
CA GLY A 46 -12.00 -9.66 -6.13
C GLY A 46 -12.50 -11.05 -6.53
N PRO A 47 -13.74 -11.45 -6.16
CA PRO A 47 -14.31 -12.74 -6.54
C PRO A 47 -14.54 -12.95 -8.05
N VAL A 48 -14.58 -11.89 -8.85
CA VAL A 48 -14.78 -12.01 -10.32
C VAL A 48 -13.50 -12.43 -11.03
N TRP A 49 -12.34 -12.04 -10.57
CA TRP A 49 -11.06 -12.35 -11.22
C TRP A 49 -10.80 -13.85 -11.36
N PRO A 50 -11.09 -14.70 -10.33
CA PRO A 50 -10.98 -16.15 -10.44
C PRO A 50 -11.78 -16.73 -11.59
N THR A 51 -12.97 -16.18 -11.89
CA THR A 51 -13.81 -16.66 -13.01
C THR A 51 -13.21 -16.39 -14.39
N LYS A 52 -12.17 -15.54 -14.44
CA LYS A 52 -11.40 -15.20 -15.66
C LYS A 52 -10.04 -15.90 -15.71
N GLY A 53 -9.77 -16.82 -14.78
CA GLY A 53 -8.47 -17.50 -14.69
C GLY A 53 -7.34 -16.59 -14.20
N VAL A 54 -7.66 -15.58 -13.39
CA VAL A 54 -6.70 -14.65 -12.80
C VAL A 54 -6.80 -14.74 -11.27
N ILE A 55 -5.68 -14.80 -10.60
CA ILE A 55 -5.65 -14.65 -9.14
C ILE A 55 -5.71 -13.16 -8.79
N GLY A 56 -6.76 -12.75 -8.09
CA GLY A 56 -6.91 -11.40 -7.55
C GLY A 56 -6.33 -11.30 -6.15
N VAL A 57 -5.57 -10.26 -5.87
CA VAL A 57 -5.11 -9.93 -4.52
C VAL A 57 -5.51 -8.50 -4.19
N THR A 58 -6.11 -8.30 -3.03
CA THR A 58 -6.37 -6.97 -2.47
C THR A 58 -5.63 -6.82 -1.16
N LEU A 59 -5.28 -5.62 -0.78
CA LEU A 59 -4.49 -5.36 0.41
C LEU A 59 -4.96 -4.12 1.15
N ASN A 60 -4.66 -4.06 2.43
CA ASN A 60 -4.70 -2.85 3.24
C ASN A 60 -3.29 -2.26 3.38
N TYR A 61 -3.24 -0.96 3.58
CA TYR A 61 -2.03 -0.23 3.94
C TYR A 61 -2.37 0.89 4.93
N ARG A 62 -1.44 1.31 5.76
CA ARG A 62 -1.67 2.39 6.71
C ARG A 62 -2.01 3.69 6.00
N LEU A 63 -3.00 4.39 6.53
CA LEU A 63 -3.60 5.60 5.97
C LEU A 63 -3.40 6.80 6.91
N GLY A 64 -3.61 8.00 6.36
CA GLY A 64 -3.54 9.22 7.12
C GLY A 64 -2.23 9.40 7.89
N PRO A 65 -2.28 9.90 9.14
CA PRO A 65 -1.09 10.06 9.98
C PRO A 65 -0.30 8.78 10.17
N MET A 66 -0.97 7.65 10.39
CA MET A 66 -0.33 6.35 10.61
C MET A 66 0.52 5.89 9.41
N GLY A 67 0.10 6.23 8.21
CA GLY A 67 0.77 5.83 6.96
C GLY A 67 1.76 6.86 6.42
N PHE A 68 1.62 8.14 6.79
CA PHE A 68 2.32 9.21 6.06
C PHE A 68 2.91 10.32 6.93
N ILE A 69 2.97 10.13 8.24
CA ILE A 69 3.62 11.07 9.15
C ILE A 69 5.11 11.21 8.83
N CYS A 70 5.62 12.45 8.91
CA CYS A 70 7.04 12.78 8.79
C CYS A 70 7.51 13.50 10.04
N LEU A 71 8.39 12.89 10.82
CA LEU A 71 8.98 13.47 12.03
C LEU A 71 10.48 13.17 12.08
N PRO A 72 11.31 14.09 12.54
CA PRO A 72 12.74 13.87 12.70
C PRO A 72 13.03 12.76 13.72
N GLU A 73 12.23 12.64 14.78
CA GLU A 73 12.34 11.61 15.80
C GLU A 73 12.15 10.21 15.21
N LEU A 74 11.23 10.03 14.26
CA LEU A 74 11.04 8.78 13.53
C LEU A 74 12.23 8.48 12.61
N LYS A 75 12.83 9.53 12.01
CA LYS A 75 14.03 9.36 11.19
C LYS A 75 15.23 8.94 12.03
N GLU A 76 15.40 9.48 13.23
CA GLU A 76 16.45 9.09 14.17
C GLU A 76 16.26 7.63 14.62
N GLU A 77 15.03 7.21 14.88
CA GLU A 77 14.72 5.85 15.36
C GLU A 77 14.92 4.78 14.28
N ALA A 78 14.45 5.02 13.05
CA ALA A 78 14.35 3.99 12.00
C ALA A 78 15.22 4.27 10.76
N GLY A 79 15.94 5.39 10.71
CA GLY A 79 16.75 5.80 9.56
C GLY A 79 15.95 6.45 8.43
N PHE A 80 14.63 6.44 8.49
CA PHE A 80 13.73 7.07 7.52
C PHE A 80 12.45 7.57 8.20
N THR A 81 11.69 8.43 7.50
CA THR A 81 10.39 8.91 7.96
C THR A 81 9.48 9.20 6.77
N GLY A 82 8.17 8.99 6.97
CA GLY A 82 7.16 9.13 5.92
C GLY A 82 6.99 7.90 5.04
N ASN A 83 5.93 7.89 4.24
CA ASN A 83 5.62 6.85 3.27
C ASN A 83 5.46 5.44 3.84
N TYR A 84 5.13 5.28 5.12
CA TYR A 84 4.94 3.97 5.75
C TYR A 84 3.86 3.15 5.04
N GLY A 85 2.77 3.81 4.56
CA GLY A 85 1.74 3.16 3.76
C GLY A 85 2.27 2.60 2.44
N LEU A 86 3.25 3.25 1.79
CA LEU A 86 3.91 2.70 0.59
C LEU A 86 4.81 1.51 0.93
N TYR A 87 5.48 1.52 2.08
CA TYR A 87 6.26 0.37 2.55
C TYR A 87 5.35 -0.83 2.89
N ASP A 88 4.15 -0.58 3.45
CA ASP A 88 3.15 -1.63 3.68
C ASP A 88 2.73 -2.28 2.36
N GLN A 89 2.43 -1.49 1.34
CA GLN A 89 2.09 -1.96 -0.01
C GLN A 89 3.24 -2.77 -0.62
N MET A 90 4.47 -2.28 -0.51
CA MET A 90 5.65 -2.98 -1.00
C MET A 90 5.85 -4.33 -0.30
N THR A 91 5.62 -4.38 1.01
CA THR A 91 5.68 -5.62 1.80
C THR A 91 4.64 -6.63 1.33
N ALA A 92 3.41 -6.17 1.05
CA ALA A 92 2.34 -7.02 0.51
C ALA A 92 2.69 -7.53 -0.89
N ILE A 93 3.22 -6.69 -1.78
CA ILE A 93 3.64 -7.11 -3.13
C ILE A 93 4.78 -8.15 -3.04
N ARG A 94 5.74 -7.96 -2.14
CA ARG A 94 6.82 -8.92 -1.88
C ARG A 94 6.25 -10.24 -1.36
N TRP A 95 5.32 -10.19 -0.41
CA TRP A 95 4.64 -11.39 0.09
C TRP A 95 3.96 -12.16 -1.04
N VAL A 96 3.28 -11.45 -1.96
CA VAL A 96 2.66 -12.06 -3.15
C VAL A 96 3.73 -12.75 -4.02
N LYS A 97 4.83 -12.06 -4.31
CA LYS A 97 5.96 -12.62 -5.09
C LYS A 97 6.49 -13.92 -4.48
N ASP A 98 6.59 -13.96 -3.15
CA ASP A 98 7.22 -15.06 -2.43
C ASP A 98 6.27 -16.25 -2.17
N ASN A 99 4.92 -16.03 -2.19
CA ASN A 99 3.96 -17.03 -1.71
C ASN A 99 2.87 -17.41 -2.72
N ILE A 100 2.67 -16.65 -3.80
CA ILE A 100 1.48 -16.82 -4.65
C ILE A 100 1.48 -18.14 -5.43
N GLU A 101 2.61 -18.80 -5.60
CA GLU A 101 2.73 -20.10 -6.25
C GLU A 101 1.92 -21.17 -5.50
N ALA A 102 1.89 -21.11 -4.17
CA ALA A 102 1.08 -22.03 -3.33
C ALA A 102 -0.43 -21.88 -3.60
N PHE A 103 -0.87 -20.76 -4.16
CA PHE A 103 -2.26 -20.51 -4.57
C PHE A 103 -2.50 -20.75 -6.06
N GLY A 104 -1.53 -21.31 -6.79
CA GLY A 104 -1.58 -21.55 -8.21
C GLY A 104 -1.18 -20.36 -9.09
N GLY A 105 -0.67 -19.27 -8.49
CA GLY A 105 -0.23 -18.07 -9.20
C GLY A 105 1.18 -18.19 -9.78
N ASP A 106 1.44 -17.38 -10.78
CA ASP A 106 2.77 -17.24 -11.37
C ASP A 106 3.50 -16.04 -10.73
N PRO A 107 4.52 -16.27 -9.90
CA PRO A 107 5.32 -15.19 -9.31
C PRO A 107 6.08 -14.38 -10.37
N ASP A 108 6.22 -14.90 -11.59
CA ASP A 108 6.83 -14.20 -12.72
C ASP A 108 5.81 -13.54 -13.66
N ASN A 109 4.53 -13.47 -13.24
CA ASN A 109 3.46 -12.84 -14.00
C ASN A 109 2.53 -12.01 -13.10
N ILE A 110 3.10 -11.09 -12.32
CA ILE A 110 2.40 -10.20 -11.40
C ILE A 110 2.15 -8.85 -12.07
N THR A 111 0.90 -8.41 -12.05
CA THR A 111 0.48 -7.07 -12.43
C THR A 111 0.02 -6.32 -11.17
N ILE A 112 0.54 -5.14 -10.91
CA ILE A 112 0.00 -4.24 -9.88
C ILE A 112 -0.98 -3.27 -10.53
N MET A 113 -2.10 -3.01 -9.88
CA MET A 113 -3.15 -2.11 -10.35
C MET A 113 -3.62 -1.22 -9.22
N GLY A 114 -3.94 0.03 -9.52
CA GLY A 114 -4.51 0.94 -8.54
C GLY A 114 -5.41 1.99 -9.16
N GLN A 115 -6.31 2.54 -8.36
CA GLN A 115 -7.19 3.64 -8.75
C GLN A 115 -6.95 4.86 -7.85
N SER A 116 -6.98 6.08 -8.40
CA SER A 116 -6.78 7.33 -7.64
C SER A 116 -5.47 7.32 -6.84
N ALA A 117 -5.50 7.45 -5.52
CA ALA A 117 -4.32 7.33 -4.65
C ALA A 117 -3.59 5.99 -4.83
N GLY A 118 -4.32 4.89 -5.08
CA GLY A 118 -3.73 3.60 -5.43
C GLY A 118 -2.96 3.64 -6.75
N ALA A 119 -3.45 4.36 -7.76
CA ALA A 119 -2.72 4.57 -9.01
C ALA A 119 -1.46 5.44 -8.81
N MET A 120 -1.52 6.43 -7.93
CA MET A 120 -0.35 7.20 -7.51
C MET A 120 0.68 6.31 -6.82
N SER A 121 0.22 5.39 -5.96
CA SER A 121 1.09 4.38 -5.33
C SER A 121 1.75 3.47 -6.36
N VAL A 122 0.99 2.95 -7.33
CA VAL A 122 1.52 2.14 -8.44
C VAL A 122 2.64 2.89 -9.16
N GLN A 123 2.46 4.19 -9.42
CA GLN A 123 3.52 5.00 -10.03
C GLN A 123 4.77 5.06 -9.14
N GLN A 124 4.62 5.25 -7.83
CA GLN A 124 5.78 5.28 -6.92
C GLN A 124 6.51 3.93 -6.91
N HIS A 125 5.77 2.82 -6.94
CA HIS A 125 6.38 1.50 -7.07
C HIS A 125 7.11 1.30 -8.39
N CYS A 126 6.61 1.85 -9.51
CA CYS A 126 7.31 1.80 -10.78
C CYS A 126 8.61 2.62 -10.80
N LEU A 127 8.73 3.64 -9.95
CA LEU A 127 9.88 4.53 -9.86
C LEU A 127 10.89 4.12 -8.79
N SER A 128 10.49 3.26 -7.85
CA SER A 128 11.31 2.87 -6.71
C SER A 128 12.22 1.69 -7.03
N PRO A 129 13.53 1.79 -6.83
CA PRO A 129 14.41 0.62 -6.96
C PRO A 129 14.15 -0.46 -5.91
N LEU A 130 13.43 -0.13 -4.82
CA LEU A 130 13.10 -1.10 -3.77
C LEU A 130 12.06 -2.14 -4.20
N THR A 131 11.39 -1.90 -5.34
CA THR A 131 10.38 -2.80 -5.90
C THR A 131 10.86 -3.49 -7.18
N ASP A 132 12.13 -3.35 -7.53
CA ASP A 132 12.70 -4.02 -8.69
C ASP A 132 12.50 -5.54 -8.60
N GLY A 133 11.94 -6.12 -9.68
CA GLY A 133 11.68 -7.56 -9.78
C GLY A 133 10.46 -8.08 -9.00
N LEU A 134 9.72 -7.23 -8.29
CA LEU A 134 8.53 -7.64 -7.53
C LEU A 134 7.28 -7.79 -8.42
N PHE A 135 7.21 -7.08 -9.52
CA PHE A 135 6.09 -7.15 -10.46
C PHE A 135 6.56 -6.91 -11.91
N HIS A 136 5.69 -7.20 -12.87
CA HIS A 136 6.04 -7.22 -14.29
C HIS A 136 5.23 -6.23 -15.12
N ARG A 137 4.06 -5.81 -14.63
CA ARG A 137 3.15 -4.88 -15.31
C ARG A 137 2.46 -3.98 -14.29
N ALA A 138 2.06 -2.81 -14.74
CA ALA A 138 1.39 -1.81 -13.93
C ALA A 138 0.18 -1.22 -14.66
N ILE A 139 -0.92 -1.03 -13.94
CA ILE A 139 -2.14 -0.38 -14.43
C ILE A 139 -2.48 0.76 -13.48
N MET A 140 -2.53 1.98 -14.00
CA MET A 140 -2.89 3.18 -13.26
C MET A 140 -4.22 3.73 -13.77
N SER A 141 -5.23 3.75 -12.91
CA SER A 141 -6.57 4.24 -13.23
C SER A 141 -6.86 5.53 -12.48
N SER A 142 -7.18 6.62 -13.20
CA SER A 142 -7.58 7.90 -12.60
C SER A 142 -6.59 8.46 -11.58
N GLY A 143 -5.29 8.26 -11.81
CA GLY A 143 -4.21 8.73 -10.96
C GLY A 143 -2.84 8.49 -11.58
N GLY A 144 -1.79 9.02 -10.96
CA GLY A 144 -0.44 8.98 -11.52
C GLY A 144 -0.21 10.10 -12.56
N GLY A 145 0.88 9.97 -13.32
CA GLY A 145 1.29 10.94 -14.32
C GLY A 145 2.23 12.04 -13.78
N VAL A 146 2.59 12.98 -14.65
CA VAL A 146 3.49 14.09 -14.31
C VAL A 146 2.65 15.27 -13.83
N SER A 147 2.62 15.51 -12.53
CA SER A 147 1.94 16.64 -11.91
C SER A 147 2.68 17.15 -10.69
N LYS A 148 2.31 18.35 -10.22
CA LYS A 148 2.87 18.90 -8.98
C LYS A 148 2.56 18.03 -7.76
N LEU A 149 1.43 17.31 -7.73
CA LEU A 149 1.05 16.38 -6.68
C LEU A 149 1.98 15.16 -6.60
N MET A 150 2.62 14.82 -7.73
CA MET A 150 3.51 13.67 -7.82
C MET A 150 5.00 14.07 -7.74
N THR A 151 5.28 15.36 -7.52
CA THR A 151 6.66 15.83 -7.35
C THR A 151 7.17 15.41 -5.97
N PRO A 152 8.26 14.66 -5.90
CA PRO A 152 8.86 14.30 -4.62
C PRO A 152 9.18 15.54 -3.78
N ALA A 153 8.84 15.49 -2.50
CA ALA A 153 9.19 16.52 -1.55
C ALA A 153 10.00 15.92 -0.41
N SER A 154 11.02 16.66 0.03
CA SER A 154 11.82 16.26 1.19
C SER A 154 10.93 16.20 2.46
N PRO A 155 11.03 15.16 3.28
CA PRO A 155 10.27 15.02 4.53
C PRO A 155 10.42 16.22 5.48
N GLU A 156 11.59 16.86 5.48
CA GLU A 156 11.91 18.00 6.33
C GLU A 156 10.91 19.17 6.16
N LYS A 157 10.33 19.31 4.97
CA LYS A 157 9.31 20.35 4.69
C LYS A 157 8.02 20.16 5.49
N PHE A 158 7.79 18.98 6.04
CA PHE A 158 6.57 18.62 6.76
C PHE A 158 6.79 18.49 8.27
N TYR A 159 8.01 18.63 8.79
CA TYR A 159 8.31 18.44 10.20
C TYR A 159 7.54 19.44 11.08
N ASP A 160 7.55 20.72 10.74
CA ASP A 160 6.84 21.75 11.51
C ASP A 160 5.32 21.50 11.51
N PHE A 161 4.77 21.05 10.38
CA PHE A 161 3.36 20.68 10.29
C PHE A 161 3.04 19.51 11.25
N TRP A 162 3.83 18.46 11.25
CA TRP A 162 3.58 17.29 12.08
C TRP A 162 3.85 17.57 13.57
N HIS A 163 4.84 18.39 13.91
CA HIS A 163 5.02 18.87 15.28
C HIS A 163 3.82 19.72 15.75
N ALA A 164 3.25 20.54 14.89
CA ALA A 164 2.02 21.26 15.21
C ALA A 164 0.83 20.32 15.42
N VAL A 165 0.70 19.25 14.64
CA VAL A 165 -0.31 18.20 14.86
C VAL A 165 -0.12 17.53 16.22
N MET A 166 1.11 17.13 16.57
CA MET A 166 1.43 16.56 17.89
C MET A 166 1.04 17.52 19.02
N ALA A 167 1.42 18.80 18.90
CA ALA A 167 1.10 19.83 19.90
C ALA A 167 -0.42 20.03 20.06
N ASN A 168 -1.19 19.99 18.97
CA ASN A 168 -2.66 20.05 19.00
C ASN A 168 -3.29 18.85 19.71
N CYS A 169 -2.64 17.68 19.67
CA CYS A 169 -3.02 16.51 20.47
C CYS A 169 -2.53 16.57 21.92
N GLY A 170 -1.91 17.68 22.33
CA GLY A 170 -1.35 17.85 23.68
C GLY A 170 -0.04 17.10 23.92
N CYS A 171 0.58 16.55 22.88
CA CYS A 171 1.78 15.73 22.96
C CYS A 171 3.04 16.57 22.76
N LYS A 172 4.06 16.33 23.57
CA LYS A 172 5.39 16.94 23.49
C LYS A 172 6.47 15.98 22.98
N THR A 173 6.20 14.68 23.05
CA THR A 173 7.13 13.63 22.68
C THR A 173 6.46 12.62 21.74
N LEU A 174 7.28 11.91 20.95
CA LEU A 174 6.79 10.83 20.09
C LEU A 174 6.13 9.71 20.92
N ALA A 175 6.62 9.42 22.12
CA ALA A 175 6.04 8.42 23.01
C ALA A 175 4.62 8.80 23.46
N GLU A 176 4.40 10.08 23.81
CA GLU A 176 3.06 10.58 24.13
C GLU A 176 2.14 10.50 22.92
N PHE A 177 2.64 10.86 21.74
CA PHE A 177 1.85 10.84 20.51
C PHE A 177 1.46 9.42 20.10
N ARG A 178 2.34 8.43 20.30
CA ARG A 178 2.02 7.00 20.10
C ARG A 178 0.96 6.46 21.08
N ALA A 179 0.75 7.12 22.20
CA ALA A 179 -0.27 6.74 23.18
C ALA A 179 -1.64 7.39 22.93
N VAL A 180 -1.75 8.27 21.93
CA VAL A 180 -3.04 8.87 21.52
C VAL A 180 -3.86 7.81 20.81
N SER A 181 -5.14 7.68 21.20
CA SER A 181 -6.08 6.82 20.48
C SER A 181 -6.26 7.30 19.04
N PRO A 182 -6.33 6.39 18.06
CA PRO A 182 -6.62 6.76 16.69
C PRO A 182 -8.08 7.20 16.46
N ASP A 183 -8.97 7.04 17.47
CA ASP A 183 -10.41 7.38 17.46
C ASP A 183 -10.66 8.85 17.79
#